data_6bd24d4a6eb5e8b6a4757b32c33470ff
#
_entry.id   6bd24d4a6eb5e8b6a4757b32c33470ff
#
_cell.length_a   1.000
_cell.length_b   1.000
_cell.length_c   1.000
_cell.angle_alpha   90.00
_cell.angle_beta   90.00
_cell.angle_gamma   90.00
#
_symmetry.space_group_name_H-M   'P 1'
#
loop_
_entity.id
_entity.type
_entity.pdbx_description
1 polymer ?
#
loop_
_entity_poly.entity_id
_entity_poly.type
_entity_poly.pdbx_seq_one_letter_code
_entity_poly.pdbx_strand_id
1 'polypeptide(L)'
;YSEKKQFDVIGHTSNILYYSTYNPENVVSTRKVNFYSVHDNVIECDCGVNVSKLSREMVEFGFEGFEGLIDLPGTIGAAIFGNAGCYDCSITSLLEYCELLRPDGTIVRLSKDDLELSKRSTVLKRKEVDGIILFAFLSKRKGDPTKLQAVADINRQRRRITQPGPAKNLGSDFASVGKVTLKYRILMLLCRVYYLLYYLKIHLTRRQITSFILKIVGHRELIPYLEWGWNRFIWKDDSAFVLFNAYKKLYLSFFQNDRLEIIEKK
;
A
#
# COMPACT_ATOMS: atom_id res chain seq x y z
N TYR A 1 -9.19 -22.93 11.57
CA TYR A 1 -10.29 -22.52 12.48
C TYR A 1 -10.83 -23.68 13.33
N SER A 2 -11.03 -24.87 12.76
CA SER A 2 -11.61 -26.02 13.49
C SER A 2 -10.84 -26.41 14.76
N GLU A 3 -9.52 -26.22 14.79
CA GLU A 3 -8.66 -26.52 15.94
C GLU A 3 -8.53 -25.35 16.91
N LYS A 4 -9.27 -24.22 16.70
CA LYS A 4 -9.19 -23.00 17.50
C LYS A 4 -7.78 -22.41 17.69
N LYS A 5 -6.84 -22.75 16.83
CA LYS A 5 -5.48 -22.21 16.83
C LYS A 5 -5.48 -20.77 16.33
N GLN A 6 -4.76 -19.89 17.02
CA GLN A 6 -4.46 -18.57 16.51
C GLN A 6 -3.43 -18.67 15.39
N PHE A 7 -3.64 -17.93 14.30
CA PHE A 7 -2.70 -17.87 13.20
C PHE A 7 -2.78 -16.52 12.48
N ASP A 8 -1.67 -16.13 11.88
CA ASP A 8 -1.62 -15.01 10.97
C ASP A 8 -1.79 -15.47 9.54
N VAL A 9 -2.61 -14.78 8.76
CA VAL A 9 -2.70 -14.98 7.32
C VAL A 9 -1.82 -13.95 6.61
N ILE A 10 -0.92 -14.42 5.76
CA ILE A 10 0.00 -13.57 5.02
C ILE A 10 -0.05 -13.85 3.51
N GLY A 11 0.08 -12.78 2.72
CA GLY A 11 0.41 -12.84 1.30
C GLY A 11 1.91 -12.62 1.07
N HIS A 12 2.28 -11.62 0.26
CA HIS A 12 3.68 -11.25 -0.01
C HIS A 12 4.34 -10.38 1.07
N THR A 13 3.65 -10.09 2.16
CA THR A 13 4.10 -9.26 3.29
C THR A 13 4.59 -7.85 2.92
N SER A 14 4.22 -7.35 1.75
CA SER A 14 4.68 -6.06 1.22
C SER A 14 4.22 -4.82 2.01
N ASN A 15 3.33 -5.01 2.99
CA ASN A 15 2.78 -3.94 3.83
C ASN A 15 2.65 -4.37 5.31
N ILE A 16 3.46 -5.33 5.75
CA ILE A 16 3.47 -5.82 7.14
C ILE A 16 4.83 -5.58 7.75
N LEU A 17 4.86 -4.99 8.94
CA LEU A 17 6.02 -4.80 9.76
C LEU A 17 5.97 -5.76 10.95
N TYR A 18 6.88 -6.70 11.00
CA TYR A 18 7.07 -7.60 12.13
C TYR A 18 8.16 -7.05 13.06
N TYR A 19 7.80 -6.78 14.30
CA TYR A 19 8.76 -6.46 15.34
C TYR A 19 9.40 -7.76 15.86
N SER A 20 10.65 -7.68 16.32
CA SER A 20 11.40 -8.86 16.85
C SER A 20 10.73 -9.50 18.08
N THR A 21 9.88 -8.74 18.77
CA THR A 21 9.08 -9.22 19.91
C THR A 21 7.86 -10.03 19.51
N TYR A 22 7.43 -9.93 18.24
CA TYR A 22 6.26 -10.66 17.75
C TYR A 22 6.65 -12.06 17.29
N ASN A 23 6.12 -13.07 17.97
CA ASN A 23 6.36 -14.49 17.66
C ASN A 23 5.00 -15.18 17.44
N PRO A 24 4.46 -15.20 16.22
CA PRO A 24 3.20 -15.88 15.94
C PRO A 24 3.38 -17.40 16.06
N GLU A 25 2.46 -18.06 16.76
CA GLU A 25 2.47 -19.52 16.88
C GLU A 25 2.31 -20.22 15.53
N ASN A 26 1.45 -19.68 14.67
CA ASN A 26 1.16 -20.24 13.36
C ASN A 26 1.06 -19.13 12.32
N VAL A 27 1.55 -19.42 11.11
CA VAL A 27 1.44 -18.53 9.95
C VAL A 27 0.92 -19.30 8.75
N VAL A 28 -0.18 -18.84 8.18
CA VAL A 28 -0.76 -19.40 6.96
C VAL A 28 -0.39 -18.48 5.79
N SER A 29 0.40 -18.99 4.86
CA SER A 29 0.79 -18.25 3.66
C SER A 29 -0.10 -18.61 2.47
N THR A 30 -0.75 -17.60 1.89
CA THR A 30 -1.59 -17.79 0.71
C THR A 30 -0.80 -17.82 -0.61
N ARG A 31 0.51 -17.59 -0.59
CA ARG A 31 1.36 -17.41 -1.79
C ARG A 31 1.34 -18.57 -2.78
N LYS A 32 1.04 -19.79 -2.32
CA LYS A 32 0.96 -20.98 -3.18
C LYS A 32 -0.44 -21.22 -3.74
N VAL A 33 -1.46 -20.54 -3.24
CA VAL A 33 -2.83 -20.56 -3.73
C VAL A 33 -2.95 -19.41 -4.74
N ASN A 34 -2.50 -19.61 -5.97
CA ASN A 34 -2.20 -18.51 -6.90
C ASN A 34 -2.61 -18.78 -8.35
N PHE A 35 -3.62 -19.61 -8.53
CA PHE A 35 -4.23 -19.85 -9.84
C PHE A 35 -5.27 -18.77 -10.16
N TYR A 36 -5.46 -18.48 -11.46
CA TYR A 36 -6.58 -17.68 -11.93
C TYR A 36 -7.08 -18.23 -13.27
N SER A 37 -8.34 -17.96 -13.57
CA SER A 37 -8.98 -18.29 -14.84
C SER A 37 -9.79 -17.12 -15.39
N VAL A 38 -9.82 -17.01 -16.71
CA VAL A 38 -10.56 -15.95 -17.43
C VAL A 38 -11.79 -16.56 -18.06
N HIS A 39 -12.97 -16.21 -17.55
CA HIS A 39 -14.28 -16.62 -18.07
C HIS A 39 -14.86 -15.55 -18.98
N ASP A 40 -16.05 -15.79 -19.53
CA ASP A 40 -16.69 -14.86 -20.48
C ASP A 40 -16.88 -13.46 -19.91
N ASN A 41 -17.32 -13.34 -18.66
CA ASN A 41 -17.68 -12.07 -18.04
C ASN A 41 -16.84 -11.69 -16.83
N VAL A 42 -16.00 -12.60 -16.30
CA VAL A 42 -15.32 -12.43 -15.04
C VAL A 42 -13.94 -13.09 -15.06
N ILE A 43 -13.02 -12.57 -14.27
CA ILE A 43 -11.73 -13.16 -14.00
C ILE A 43 -11.79 -13.68 -12.56
N GLU A 44 -11.75 -14.99 -12.41
CA GLU A 44 -11.69 -15.67 -11.11
C GLU A 44 -10.24 -15.79 -10.67
N CYS A 45 -9.95 -15.39 -9.45
CA CYS A 45 -8.59 -15.38 -8.90
C CYS A 45 -8.56 -15.98 -7.50
N ASP A 46 -7.62 -16.87 -7.27
CA ASP A 46 -7.22 -17.25 -5.92
C ASP A 46 -6.68 -16.04 -5.15
N CYS A 47 -6.83 -16.04 -3.83
CA CYS A 47 -6.39 -14.95 -2.96
C CYS A 47 -4.87 -14.70 -3.00
N GLY A 48 -4.06 -15.69 -3.33
CA GLY A 48 -2.60 -15.60 -3.41
C GLY A 48 -2.06 -15.17 -4.77
N VAL A 49 -2.89 -14.94 -5.78
CA VAL A 49 -2.47 -14.43 -7.09
C VAL A 49 -1.73 -13.10 -6.93
N ASN A 50 -0.59 -12.97 -7.61
CA ASN A 50 0.21 -11.75 -7.58
C ASN A 50 -0.47 -10.64 -8.39
N VAL A 51 -0.77 -9.51 -7.72
CA VAL A 51 -1.47 -8.37 -8.34
C VAL A 51 -0.72 -7.84 -9.57
N SER A 52 0.59 -7.62 -9.44
CA SER A 52 1.40 -7.07 -10.53
C SER A 52 1.49 -8.00 -11.74
N LYS A 53 1.61 -9.31 -11.51
CA LYS A 53 1.64 -10.30 -12.58
C LYS A 53 0.30 -10.34 -13.31
N LEU A 54 -0.80 -10.52 -12.57
CA LEU A 54 -2.14 -10.52 -13.14
C LEU A 54 -2.40 -9.24 -13.95
N SER A 55 -2.06 -8.07 -13.38
CA SER A 55 -2.33 -6.79 -14.04
C SER A 55 -1.60 -6.64 -15.37
N ARG A 56 -0.36 -7.12 -15.48
CA ARG A 56 0.38 -7.13 -16.76
C ARG A 56 -0.32 -7.98 -17.80
N GLU A 57 -0.68 -9.21 -17.44
CA GLU A 57 -1.33 -10.16 -18.35
C GLU A 57 -2.71 -9.63 -18.78
N MET A 58 -3.47 -9.02 -17.88
CA MET A 58 -4.79 -8.45 -18.21
C MET A 58 -4.68 -7.23 -19.14
N VAL A 59 -3.68 -6.38 -18.97
CA VAL A 59 -3.40 -5.27 -19.90
C VAL A 59 -3.00 -5.80 -21.28
N GLU A 60 -2.15 -6.83 -21.36
CA GLU A 60 -1.77 -7.49 -22.61
C GLU A 60 -2.98 -8.10 -23.33
N PHE A 61 -3.93 -8.67 -22.59
CA PHE A 61 -5.20 -9.18 -23.13
C PHE A 61 -6.22 -8.09 -23.49
N GLY A 62 -5.90 -6.82 -23.20
CA GLY A 62 -6.77 -5.68 -23.48
C GLY A 62 -7.93 -5.53 -22.50
N PHE A 63 -7.74 -5.90 -21.23
CA PHE A 63 -8.73 -5.67 -20.18
C PHE A 63 -8.38 -4.42 -19.39
N GLU A 64 -9.30 -3.46 -19.33
CA GLU A 64 -9.13 -2.16 -18.69
C GLU A 64 -9.29 -2.21 -17.16
N GLY A 65 -8.71 -1.21 -16.48
CA GLY A 65 -8.76 -1.05 -15.03
C GLY A 65 -7.56 -1.67 -14.30
N PHE A 66 -6.71 -2.42 -15.00
CA PHE A 66 -5.51 -3.04 -14.46
C PHE A 66 -4.23 -2.21 -14.68
N GLU A 67 -4.26 -1.23 -15.58
CA GLU A 67 -3.11 -0.43 -16.02
C GLU A 67 -2.45 0.40 -14.91
N GLY A 68 -3.20 0.76 -13.87
CA GLY A 68 -2.67 1.43 -12.68
C GLY A 68 -2.13 0.47 -11.62
N LEU A 69 -2.44 -0.82 -11.70
CA LEU A 69 -2.04 -1.83 -10.71
C LEU A 69 -0.73 -2.54 -11.08
N ILE A 70 -0.18 -2.28 -12.26
CA ILE A 70 1.13 -2.80 -12.67
C ILE A 70 2.20 -2.38 -11.68
N ASP A 71 3.05 -3.35 -11.30
CA ASP A 71 4.09 -3.22 -10.28
C ASP A 71 3.57 -2.87 -8.86
N LEU A 72 2.27 -2.99 -8.60
CA LEU A 72 1.73 -2.96 -7.25
C LEU A 72 2.08 -4.28 -6.55
N PRO A 73 2.87 -4.25 -5.46
CA PRO A 73 3.25 -5.48 -4.77
C PRO A 73 2.09 -6.02 -3.93
N GLY A 74 2.03 -7.33 -3.79
CA GLY A 74 1.06 -8.00 -2.93
C GLY A 74 0.26 -9.07 -3.66
N THR A 75 -0.68 -9.68 -2.95
CA THR A 75 -1.60 -10.70 -3.46
C THR A 75 -3.00 -10.12 -3.57
N ILE A 76 -3.86 -10.74 -4.41
CA ILE A 76 -5.25 -10.31 -4.62
C ILE A 76 -6.02 -10.22 -3.30
N GLY A 77 -5.97 -11.26 -2.46
CA GLY A 77 -6.66 -11.24 -1.16
C GLY A 77 -6.17 -10.12 -0.24
N ALA A 78 -4.84 -9.88 -0.17
CA ALA A 78 -4.27 -8.79 0.60
C ALA A 78 -4.63 -7.40 0.03
N ALA A 79 -4.71 -7.28 -1.29
CA ALA A 79 -5.10 -6.05 -1.96
C ALA A 79 -6.58 -5.70 -1.71
N ILE A 80 -7.48 -6.68 -1.71
CA ILE A 80 -8.89 -6.50 -1.34
C ILE A 80 -8.98 -6.13 0.15
N PHE A 81 -8.35 -6.90 1.03
CA PHE A 81 -8.32 -6.65 2.47
C PHE A 81 -7.93 -5.20 2.80
N GLY A 82 -6.92 -4.67 2.13
CA GLY A 82 -6.41 -3.32 2.34
C GLY A 82 -7.05 -2.24 1.47
N ASN A 83 -7.98 -2.55 0.59
CA ASN A 83 -8.45 -1.67 -0.48
C ASN A 83 -7.27 -1.00 -1.21
N ALA A 84 -6.35 -1.84 -1.71
CA ALA A 84 -5.14 -1.37 -2.34
C ALA A 84 -5.39 -0.82 -3.74
N GLY A 85 -4.68 0.22 -4.10
CA GLY A 85 -4.78 0.83 -5.42
C GLY A 85 -3.68 1.84 -5.68
N CYS A 86 -3.52 2.22 -6.93
CA CYS A 86 -2.50 3.16 -7.40
C CYS A 86 -2.94 3.78 -8.72
N TYR A 87 -2.55 5.04 -8.98
CA TYR A 87 -2.79 5.71 -10.25
C TYR A 87 -4.25 5.64 -10.71
N ASP A 88 -5.16 6.04 -9.81
CA ASP A 88 -6.61 6.08 -10.02
C ASP A 88 -7.29 4.70 -10.24
N CYS A 89 -6.51 3.60 -10.15
CA CYS A 89 -7.01 2.24 -10.16
C CYS A 89 -6.97 1.64 -8.75
N SER A 90 -7.97 0.81 -8.41
CA SER A 90 -7.95 -0.01 -7.20
C SER A 90 -8.43 -1.43 -7.52
N ILE A 91 -7.93 -2.42 -6.77
CA ILE A 91 -8.40 -3.79 -6.97
C ILE A 91 -9.91 -3.91 -6.70
N THR A 92 -10.41 -3.15 -5.76
CA THR A 92 -11.83 -3.15 -5.41
C THR A 92 -12.72 -2.44 -6.44
N SER A 93 -12.17 -1.57 -7.30
CA SER A 93 -12.92 -1.02 -8.44
C SER A 93 -13.22 -2.08 -9.50
N LEU A 94 -12.38 -3.11 -9.60
CA LEU A 94 -12.56 -4.26 -10.49
C LEU A 94 -13.38 -5.38 -9.85
N LEU A 95 -13.51 -5.39 -8.51
CA LEU A 95 -14.15 -6.47 -7.78
C LEU A 95 -15.65 -6.51 -8.06
N GLU A 96 -16.16 -7.66 -8.48
CA GLU A 96 -17.58 -7.96 -8.49
C GLU A 96 -18.02 -8.48 -7.11
N TYR A 97 -17.35 -9.51 -6.62
CA TYR A 97 -17.49 -10.05 -5.26
C TYR A 97 -16.25 -10.85 -4.89
N CYS A 98 -16.10 -11.18 -3.60
CA CYS A 98 -15.13 -12.15 -3.12
C CYS A 98 -15.79 -13.21 -2.25
N GLU A 99 -15.15 -14.37 -2.11
CA GLU A 99 -15.56 -15.43 -1.22
C GLU A 99 -14.67 -15.47 0.01
N LEU A 100 -15.31 -15.40 1.16
CA LEU A 100 -14.68 -15.33 2.48
C LEU A 100 -14.96 -16.60 3.27
N LEU A 101 -13.91 -17.29 3.72
CA LEU A 101 -13.99 -18.35 4.71
C LEU A 101 -14.10 -17.74 6.09
N ARG A 102 -15.22 -17.96 6.77
CA ARG A 102 -15.46 -17.52 8.14
C ARG A 102 -14.84 -18.48 9.18
N PRO A 103 -14.66 -18.02 10.45
CA PRO A 103 -14.13 -18.85 11.52
C PRO A 103 -14.96 -20.12 11.83
N ASP A 104 -16.25 -20.11 11.54
CA ASP A 104 -17.15 -21.26 11.68
C ASP A 104 -17.03 -22.28 10.54
N GLY A 105 -16.17 -22.04 9.55
CA GLY A 105 -15.96 -22.87 8.39
C GLY A 105 -16.91 -22.61 7.22
N THR A 106 -17.87 -21.69 7.36
CA THR A 106 -18.77 -21.32 6.27
C THR A 106 -18.06 -20.41 5.26
N ILE A 107 -18.43 -20.56 3.99
CA ILE A 107 -17.97 -19.66 2.93
C ILE A 107 -19.13 -18.73 2.57
N VAL A 108 -18.88 -17.44 2.63
CA VAL A 108 -19.85 -16.40 2.30
C VAL A 108 -19.34 -15.52 1.18
N ARG A 109 -20.24 -15.06 0.35
CA ARG A 109 -19.96 -14.09 -0.71
C ARG A 109 -20.10 -12.68 -0.15
N LEU A 110 -19.11 -11.83 -0.39
CA LEU A 110 -19.12 -10.42 -0.05
C LEU A 110 -19.04 -9.58 -1.33
N SER A 111 -20.02 -8.71 -1.52
CA SER A 111 -20.02 -7.68 -2.56
C SER A 111 -19.13 -6.48 -2.18
N LYS A 112 -19.02 -5.51 -3.08
CA LYS A 112 -18.36 -4.22 -2.76
C LYS A 112 -19.03 -3.49 -1.60
N ASP A 113 -20.35 -3.53 -1.55
CA ASP A 113 -21.13 -2.83 -0.50
C ASP A 113 -20.91 -3.49 0.85
N ASP A 114 -20.86 -4.83 0.90
CA ASP A 114 -20.56 -5.58 2.12
C ASP A 114 -19.16 -5.30 2.65
N LEU A 115 -18.22 -4.90 1.80
CA LEU A 115 -16.85 -4.55 2.19
C LEU A 115 -16.74 -3.15 2.82
N GLU A 116 -17.79 -2.31 2.74
CA GLU A 116 -17.80 -0.93 3.25
C GLU A 116 -16.50 -0.19 2.98
N LEU A 117 -16.21 -0.06 1.69
CA LEU A 117 -14.93 0.45 1.21
C LEU A 117 -14.66 1.87 1.68
N SER A 118 -13.50 2.08 2.26
CA SER A 118 -12.94 3.40 2.47
C SER A 118 -11.47 3.44 2.06
N LYS A 119 -10.87 4.63 2.02
CA LYS A 119 -9.47 4.75 1.57
C LYS A 119 -8.54 3.87 2.39
N ARG A 120 -7.94 2.86 1.74
CA ARG A 120 -7.03 1.87 2.36
C ARG A 120 -7.64 1.07 3.50
N SER A 121 -8.96 0.80 3.45
CA SER A 121 -9.68 0.04 4.46
C SER A 121 -10.93 -0.65 3.94
N THR A 122 -11.26 -1.75 4.62
CA THR A 122 -12.47 -2.55 4.47
C THR A 122 -12.95 -2.98 5.86
N VAL A 123 -14.16 -3.53 5.97
CA VAL A 123 -14.67 -4.17 7.20
C VAL A 123 -13.71 -5.23 7.74
N LEU A 124 -13.04 -5.98 6.84
CA LEU A 124 -12.05 -7.00 7.20
C LEU A 124 -10.81 -6.38 7.88
N LYS A 125 -10.28 -5.29 7.32
CA LYS A 125 -9.12 -4.59 7.91
C LYS A 125 -9.47 -3.91 9.22
N ARG A 126 -10.70 -3.44 9.37
CA ARG A 126 -11.20 -2.86 10.62
C ARG A 126 -11.55 -3.91 11.67
N LYS A 127 -11.50 -5.21 11.32
CA LYS A 127 -11.87 -6.35 12.16
C LYS A 127 -13.35 -6.34 12.58
N GLU A 128 -14.22 -5.77 11.79
CA GLU A 128 -15.68 -5.79 11.96
C GLU A 128 -16.28 -7.09 11.44
N VAL A 129 -15.60 -7.68 10.44
CA VAL A 129 -15.89 -9.02 9.92
C VAL A 129 -14.58 -9.82 9.98
N ASP A 130 -14.62 -11.04 10.50
CA ASP A 130 -13.49 -11.96 10.55
C ASP A 130 -13.59 -13.03 9.45
N GLY A 131 -12.45 -13.39 8.88
CA GLY A 131 -12.35 -14.44 7.87
C GLY A 131 -11.15 -14.27 6.94
N ILE A 132 -11.03 -15.24 6.03
CA ILE A 132 -9.96 -15.32 5.05
C ILE A 132 -10.56 -15.24 3.65
N ILE A 133 -10.16 -14.27 2.84
CA ILE A 133 -10.53 -14.23 1.43
C ILE A 133 -9.90 -15.44 0.74
N LEU A 134 -10.72 -16.27 0.12
CA LEU A 134 -10.29 -17.45 -0.66
C LEU A 134 -10.19 -17.10 -2.15
N PHE A 135 -11.26 -16.52 -2.70
CA PHE A 135 -11.39 -16.20 -4.10
C PHE A 135 -11.86 -14.77 -4.32
N ALA A 136 -11.48 -14.19 -5.43
CA ALA A 136 -11.95 -12.91 -5.91
C ALA A 136 -12.43 -13.04 -7.35
N PHE A 137 -13.55 -12.41 -7.67
CA PHE A 137 -14.14 -12.36 -8.98
C PHE A 137 -14.07 -10.92 -9.48
N LEU A 138 -13.23 -10.69 -10.49
CA LEU A 138 -12.92 -9.37 -11.00
C LEU A 138 -13.63 -9.14 -12.34
N SER A 139 -14.12 -7.93 -12.56
CA SER A 139 -14.79 -7.56 -13.82
C SER A 139 -13.83 -7.63 -15.01
N LYS A 140 -14.36 -8.08 -16.13
CA LYS A 140 -13.66 -8.19 -17.39
C LYS A 140 -14.26 -7.21 -18.40
N ARG A 141 -13.64 -6.04 -18.49
CA ARG A 141 -14.06 -5.00 -19.45
C ARG A 141 -13.03 -4.89 -20.55
N LYS A 142 -13.48 -5.00 -21.81
CA LYS A 142 -12.58 -4.84 -22.96
C LYS A 142 -12.24 -3.38 -23.18
N GLY A 143 -10.97 -3.09 -23.39
CA GLY A 143 -10.41 -1.83 -23.82
C GLY A 143 -9.50 -1.98 -25.04
N ASP A 144 -8.82 -0.93 -25.42
CA ASP A 144 -7.82 -0.93 -26.48
C ASP A 144 -6.44 -1.34 -25.89
N PRO A 145 -5.89 -2.52 -26.25
CA PRO A 145 -4.64 -3.01 -25.68
C PRO A 145 -3.47 -2.02 -25.83
N THR A 146 -3.39 -1.32 -26.97
CA THR A 146 -2.32 -0.37 -27.27
C THR A 146 -2.39 0.84 -26.33
N LYS A 147 -3.59 1.36 -26.11
CA LYS A 147 -3.81 2.49 -25.17
C LYS A 147 -3.56 2.07 -23.75
N LEU A 148 -4.05 0.90 -23.34
CA LEU A 148 -3.86 0.36 -22.00
C LEU A 148 -2.36 0.15 -21.70
N GLN A 149 -1.61 -0.40 -22.66
CA GLN A 149 -0.17 -0.58 -22.52
C GLN A 149 0.56 0.76 -22.39
N ALA A 150 0.20 1.76 -23.17
CA ALA A 150 0.80 3.09 -23.09
C ALA A 150 0.57 3.73 -21.70
N VAL A 151 -0.66 3.64 -21.16
CA VAL A 151 -0.99 4.11 -19.79
C VAL A 151 -0.20 3.34 -18.74
N ALA A 152 -0.11 2.02 -18.87
CA ALA A 152 0.64 1.16 -17.98
C ALA A 152 2.14 1.53 -17.94
N ASP A 153 2.75 1.83 -19.09
CA ASP A 153 4.16 2.22 -19.17
C ASP A 153 4.40 3.60 -18.55
N ILE A 154 3.50 4.56 -18.76
CA ILE A 154 3.54 5.86 -18.06
C ILE A 154 3.48 5.66 -16.54
N ASN A 155 2.56 4.84 -16.05
CA ASN A 155 2.41 4.56 -14.63
C ASN A 155 3.65 3.85 -14.05
N ARG A 156 4.24 2.90 -14.79
CA ARG A 156 5.49 2.23 -14.43
C ARG A 156 6.65 3.21 -14.33
N GLN A 157 6.81 4.09 -15.32
CA GLN A 157 7.84 5.13 -15.31
C GLN A 157 7.64 6.08 -14.11
N ARG A 158 6.41 6.55 -13.89
CA ARG A 158 6.05 7.39 -12.74
C ARG A 158 6.41 6.71 -11.41
N ARG A 159 6.17 5.40 -11.29
CA ARG A 159 6.54 4.63 -10.10
C ARG A 159 8.05 4.64 -9.88
N ARG A 160 8.86 4.37 -10.92
CA ARG A 160 10.33 4.32 -10.82
C ARG A 160 10.94 5.63 -10.32
N ILE A 161 10.38 6.79 -10.72
CA ILE A 161 10.90 8.10 -10.32
C ILE A 161 10.28 8.65 -9.01
N THR A 162 9.19 8.06 -8.53
CA THR A 162 8.50 8.58 -7.33
C THR A 162 8.54 7.64 -6.13
N GLN A 163 8.99 6.41 -6.29
CA GLN A 163 9.00 5.41 -5.22
C GLN A 163 10.37 4.77 -5.05
N PRO A 164 10.78 4.46 -3.81
CA PRO A 164 11.97 3.65 -3.58
C PRO A 164 11.79 2.26 -4.20
N GLY A 165 12.90 1.62 -4.53
CA GLY A 165 12.90 0.25 -5.04
C GLY A 165 12.23 -0.74 -4.07
N PRO A 166 11.89 -1.96 -4.54
CA PRO A 166 11.08 -2.92 -3.77
C PRO A 166 11.78 -3.41 -2.48
N ALA A 167 13.10 -3.38 -2.44
CA ALA A 167 13.85 -3.72 -1.24
C ALA A 167 13.82 -2.54 -0.26
N LYS A 168 13.51 -2.80 1.01
CA LYS A 168 13.62 -1.84 2.11
C LYS A 168 12.50 -0.79 2.21
N ASN A 169 11.32 -1.01 1.63
CA ASN A 169 10.15 -0.17 1.90
C ASN A 169 8.86 -1.00 1.98
N LEU A 170 7.87 -0.49 2.71
CA LEU A 170 6.55 -1.09 2.88
C LEU A 170 5.45 -0.30 2.16
N GLY A 171 5.84 0.55 1.19
CA GLY A 171 4.89 1.43 0.50
C GLY A 171 4.70 2.76 1.24
N SER A 172 3.47 3.26 1.26
CA SER A 172 3.10 4.44 2.04
C SER A 172 2.89 4.06 3.50
N ASP A 173 3.49 4.82 4.41
CA ASP A 173 3.40 4.55 5.85
C ASP A 173 2.01 4.89 6.39
N PHE A 174 1.41 5.98 5.89
CA PHE A 174 0.09 6.46 6.28
C PHE A 174 -0.86 6.46 5.08
N ALA A 175 -2.13 6.19 5.33
CA ALA A 175 -3.18 6.05 4.31
C ALA A 175 -3.41 7.31 3.46
N SER A 176 -3.07 8.48 3.99
CA SER A 176 -3.04 9.76 3.25
C SER A 176 -2.10 10.73 3.93
N VAL A 177 -1.65 11.73 3.19
CA VAL A 177 -1.01 12.92 3.79
C VAL A 177 -2.14 13.80 4.29
N GLY A 178 -2.52 13.75 5.54
CA GLY A 178 -3.62 14.53 6.12
C GLY A 178 -3.50 16.05 5.92
N LYS A 179 -4.37 16.82 6.55
CA LYS A 179 -4.27 18.29 6.51
C LYS A 179 -2.94 18.74 7.11
N VAL A 180 -2.28 19.62 6.41
CA VAL A 180 -0.98 20.19 6.80
C VAL A 180 -1.16 21.16 7.93
N THR A 181 -0.43 20.96 9.05
CA THR A 181 -0.48 21.87 10.21
C THR A 181 0.20 23.21 9.91
N LEU A 182 -0.16 24.24 10.69
CA LEU A 182 0.47 25.55 10.59
C LEU A 182 1.98 25.47 10.82
N LYS A 183 2.42 24.66 11.80
CA LYS A 183 3.83 24.39 12.08
C LYS A 183 4.58 23.94 10.83
N TYR A 184 4.05 22.99 10.08
CA TYR A 184 4.70 22.53 8.85
C TYR A 184 4.70 23.59 7.75
N ARG A 185 3.63 24.38 7.62
CA ARG A 185 3.57 25.48 6.64
C ARG A 185 4.65 26.53 6.90
N ILE A 186 4.87 26.90 8.17
CA ILE A 186 5.93 27.85 8.57
C ILE A 186 7.31 27.26 8.21
N LEU A 187 7.57 25.99 8.54
CA LEU A 187 8.84 25.31 8.19
C LEU A 187 9.07 25.24 6.68
N MET A 188 8.02 25.02 5.90
CA MET A 188 8.07 25.06 4.43
C MET A 188 8.42 26.45 3.90
N LEU A 189 7.84 27.51 4.48
CA LEU A 189 8.15 28.88 4.10
C LEU A 189 9.63 29.21 4.43
N LEU A 190 10.09 28.89 5.62
CA LEU A 190 11.49 29.06 6.02
C LEU A 190 12.45 28.30 5.08
N CYS A 191 12.09 27.08 4.71
CA CYS A 191 12.87 26.31 3.75
C CYS A 191 12.99 27.01 2.39
N ARG A 192 11.88 27.52 1.85
CA ARG A 192 11.86 28.23 0.57
C ARG A 192 12.70 29.50 0.61
N VAL A 193 12.55 30.31 1.67
CA VAL A 193 13.33 31.53 1.87
C VAL A 193 14.82 31.21 1.96
N TYR A 194 15.20 30.20 2.75
CA TYR A 194 16.60 29.76 2.89
C TYR A 194 17.22 29.37 1.55
N TYR A 195 16.55 28.52 0.76
CA TYR A 195 17.10 28.09 -0.52
C TYR A 195 17.09 29.20 -1.57
N LEU A 196 16.13 30.13 -1.53
CA LEU A 196 16.13 31.31 -2.40
C LEU A 196 17.31 32.25 -2.08
N LEU A 197 17.51 32.58 -0.81
CA LEU A 197 18.54 33.53 -0.39
C LEU A 197 19.96 32.99 -0.55
N TYR A 198 20.20 31.72 -0.18
CA TYR A 198 21.57 31.16 -0.17
C TYR A 198 21.94 30.42 -1.45
N TYR A 199 20.98 29.94 -2.22
CA TYR A 199 21.24 29.09 -3.38
C TYR A 199 20.56 29.58 -4.66
N LEU A 200 19.85 30.70 -4.64
CA LEU A 200 19.03 31.21 -5.75
C LEU A 200 18.13 30.13 -6.37
N LYS A 201 17.62 29.22 -5.55
CA LYS A 201 16.88 28.03 -5.98
C LYS A 201 15.40 28.15 -5.65
N ILE A 202 14.57 28.20 -6.70
CA ILE A 202 13.11 28.31 -6.60
C ILE A 202 12.45 26.92 -6.51
N HIS A 203 12.94 25.95 -7.28
CA HIS A 203 12.39 24.59 -7.29
C HIS A 203 13.15 23.66 -6.35
N LEU A 204 12.45 23.13 -5.34
CA LEU A 204 13.02 22.24 -4.32
C LEU A 204 12.52 20.81 -4.51
N THR A 205 13.43 19.85 -4.41
CA THR A 205 13.10 18.44 -4.38
C THR A 205 12.51 18.06 -3.01
N ARG A 206 11.71 16.99 -2.97
CA ARG A 206 11.18 16.45 -1.71
C ARG A 206 12.28 16.16 -0.69
N ARG A 207 13.41 15.60 -1.13
CA ARG A 207 14.57 15.32 -0.29
C ARG A 207 15.14 16.58 0.35
N GLN A 208 15.29 17.67 -0.40
CA GLN A 208 15.78 18.95 0.12
C GLN A 208 14.87 19.53 1.20
N ILE A 209 13.57 19.54 0.94
CA ILE A 209 12.56 20.03 1.88
C ILE A 209 12.58 19.19 3.17
N THR A 210 12.50 17.88 3.04
CA THR A 210 12.47 16.96 4.19
C THR A 210 13.76 17.08 5.01
N SER A 211 14.93 17.09 4.36
CA SER A 211 16.23 17.23 5.02
C SER A 211 16.37 18.57 5.75
N PHE A 212 15.94 19.68 5.14
CA PHE A 212 15.96 20.99 5.79
C PHE A 212 15.10 20.99 7.05
N ILE A 213 13.84 20.55 6.95
CA ILE A 213 12.91 20.52 8.08
C ILE A 213 13.46 19.64 9.20
N LEU A 214 13.96 18.43 8.90
CA LEU A 214 14.53 17.54 9.90
C LEU A 214 15.73 18.14 10.63
N LYS A 215 16.58 18.91 9.93
CA LYS A 215 17.69 19.63 10.56
C LYS A 215 17.22 20.70 11.54
N ILE A 216 16.19 21.47 11.17
CA ILE A 216 15.62 22.56 12.01
C ILE A 216 14.93 22.01 13.26
N VAL A 217 14.20 20.90 13.12
CA VAL A 217 13.46 20.31 14.26
C VAL A 217 14.30 19.34 15.10
N GLY A 218 15.60 19.18 14.80
CA GLY A 218 16.52 18.38 15.62
C GLY A 218 16.48 16.88 15.38
N HIS A 219 15.93 16.42 14.23
CA HIS A 219 15.80 15.00 13.87
C HIS A 219 16.68 14.62 12.69
N ARG A 220 17.97 14.96 12.73
CA ARG A 220 18.92 14.68 11.63
C ARG A 220 19.10 13.19 11.36
N GLU A 221 18.94 12.35 12.36
CA GLU A 221 19.01 10.89 12.29
C GLU A 221 17.98 10.27 11.35
N LEU A 222 16.85 10.95 11.13
CA LEU A 222 15.79 10.49 10.21
C LEU A 222 16.08 10.79 8.72
N ILE A 223 17.06 11.64 8.41
CA ILE A 223 17.33 12.07 7.02
C ILE A 223 17.58 10.87 6.09
N PRO A 224 18.41 9.87 6.44
CA PRO A 224 18.67 8.72 5.57
C PRO A 224 17.44 7.85 5.32
N TYR A 225 16.45 7.89 6.22
CA TYR A 225 15.24 7.06 6.15
C TYR A 225 14.07 7.75 5.44
N LEU A 226 14.16 9.07 5.18
CA LEU A 226 13.13 9.89 4.53
C LEU A 226 13.62 10.55 3.24
N GLU A 227 14.56 9.95 2.54
CA GLU A 227 15.12 10.46 1.29
C GLU A 227 14.08 10.66 0.17
N TRP A 228 13.00 9.87 0.19
CA TRP A 228 11.89 9.96 -0.76
C TRP A 228 10.77 10.91 -0.31
N GLY A 229 11.00 11.63 0.78
CA GLY A 229 10.04 12.55 1.41
C GLY A 229 9.18 11.90 2.48
N TRP A 230 8.27 12.70 3.02
CA TRP A 230 7.31 12.23 4.02
C TRP A 230 6.42 11.10 3.48
N ASN A 231 5.96 10.23 4.38
CA ASN A 231 5.10 9.09 4.08
C ASN A 231 5.77 7.98 3.25
N ARG A 232 7.10 7.86 3.34
CA ARG A 232 7.91 6.81 2.68
C ARG A 232 9.16 6.52 3.47
N PHE A 233 8.99 5.84 4.58
CA PHE A 233 10.10 5.43 5.43
C PHE A 233 10.87 4.26 4.81
N ILE A 234 12.20 4.33 4.84
CA ILE A 234 13.09 3.30 4.28
C ILE A 234 13.69 2.48 5.43
N TRP A 235 13.57 1.17 5.32
CA TRP A 235 14.06 0.20 6.31
C TRP A 235 15.47 -0.24 5.95
N LYS A 236 16.48 0.60 6.25
CA LYS A 236 17.88 0.34 5.85
C LYS A 236 18.58 -0.67 6.74
N ASP A 237 18.31 -0.63 8.03
CA ASP A 237 19.00 -1.37 9.09
C ASP A 237 18.09 -1.50 10.32
N ASP A 238 18.59 -2.16 11.37
CA ASP A 238 17.84 -2.44 12.59
C ASP A 238 17.46 -1.17 13.38
N SER A 239 18.23 -0.08 13.23
CA SER A 239 17.90 1.21 13.85
C SER A 239 16.58 1.78 13.34
N ALA A 240 16.14 1.37 12.13
CA ALA A 240 14.88 1.76 11.54
C ALA A 240 13.68 1.47 12.46
N PHE A 241 13.69 0.37 13.21
CA PHE A 241 12.62 0.00 14.13
C PHE A 241 12.43 1.03 15.26
N VAL A 242 13.54 1.53 15.83
CA VAL A 242 13.51 2.55 16.86
C VAL A 242 13.12 3.91 16.26
N LEU A 243 13.73 4.26 15.14
CA LEU A 243 13.53 5.54 14.47
C LEU A 243 12.15 5.69 13.86
N PHE A 244 11.49 4.59 13.49
CA PHE A 244 10.12 4.62 12.97
C PHE A 244 9.12 5.18 13.98
N ASN A 245 9.29 4.91 15.28
CA ASN A 245 8.45 5.47 16.32
C ASN A 245 8.65 7.00 16.48
N ALA A 246 9.89 7.45 16.39
CA ALA A 246 10.20 8.89 16.39
C ALA A 246 9.61 9.57 15.13
N TYR A 247 9.77 8.95 13.98
CA TYR A 247 9.19 9.41 12.73
C TYR A 247 7.66 9.50 12.81
N LYS A 248 6.96 8.48 13.32
CA LYS A 248 5.49 8.51 13.47
C LYS A 248 5.05 9.73 14.29
N LYS A 249 5.66 9.96 15.44
CA LYS A 249 5.35 11.13 16.30
C LYS A 249 5.58 12.45 15.57
N LEU A 250 6.70 12.57 14.87
CA LEU A 250 7.03 13.76 14.10
C LEU A 250 6.04 13.97 12.95
N TYR A 251 5.72 12.91 12.20
CA TYR A 251 4.75 12.96 11.11
C TYR A 251 3.39 13.48 11.58
N LEU A 252 2.87 12.95 12.69
CA LEU A 252 1.60 13.37 13.27
C LEU A 252 1.62 14.85 13.74
N SER A 253 2.78 15.37 14.13
CA SER A 253 2.93 16.79 14.46
C SER A 253 2.83 17.74 13.25
N PHE A 254 3.04 17.21 12.04
CA PHE A 254 3.02 17.96 10.79
C PHE A 254 1.75 17.74 9.96
N PHE A 255 1.17 16.55 10.08
CA PHE A 255 0.04 16.13 9.26
C PHE A 255 -1.08 15.59 10.15
N GLN A 256 -2.28 16.11 9.98
CA GLN A 256 -3.45 15.67 10.76
C GLN A 256 -4.01 14.35 10.18
N ASN A 257 -3.24 13.28 10.30
CA ASN A 257 -3.64 11.95 9.90
C ASN A 257 -2.87 10.92 10.73
N ASP A 258 -3.61 10.18 11.55
CA ASP A 258 -3.10 9.16 12.49
C ASP A 258 -3.21 7.73 11.95
N ARG A 259 -3.81 7.56 10.77
CA ARG A 259 -4.12 6.24 10.23
C ARG A 259 -2.95 5.65 9.47
N LEU A 260 -2.22 4.73 10.12
CA LEU A 260 -1.20 3.93 9.46
C LEU A 260 -1.82 3.06 8.36
N GLU A 261 -1.14 3.00 7.21
CA GLU A 261 -1.44 2.04 6.15
C GLU A 261 -0.74 0.71 6.42
N ILE A 262 0.49 0.77 6.97
CA ILE A 262 1.29 -0.39 7.37
C ILE A 262 0.59 -1.15 8.52
N ILE A 263 0.63 -2.47 8.43
CA ILE A 263 0.17 -3.37 9.49
C ILE A 263 1.35 -3.66 10.40
N GLU A 264 1.31 -3.16 11.64
CA GLU A 264 2.32 -3.47 12.65
C GLU A 264 1.92 -4.75 13.42
N LYS A 265 2.87 -5.68 13.53
CA LYS A 265 2.79 -6.88 14.37
C LYS A 265 3.83 -6.78 15.48
N LYS A 266 3.37 -6.56 16.72
CA LYS A 266 4.20 -6.30 17.92
C LYS A 266 4.14 -7.42 18.90
#